data_360a477e64b20f8c0bb03de74bdaa8a6
#
_entry.id   360a477e64b20f8c0bb03de74bdaa8a6
#
_cell.length_a   1.000
_cell.length_b   1.000
_cell.length_c   1.000
_cell.angle_alpha   90.00
_cell.angle_beta   90.00
_cell.angle_gamma   90.00
#
_symmetry.space_group_name_H-M   'P 1'
#
loop_
_entity.id
_entity.type
_entity.pdbx_description
1 polymer ?
#
loop_
_entity_poly.entity_id
_entity_poly.type
_entity_poly.pdbx_seq_one_letter_code
_entity_poly.pdbx_strand_id
1 'polypeptide(L)'
;MKFGVCVGTNVENMRYAKSLGYDYVEVHCQEIANKPIEHIEAMKAVGMPILAANCFIGMRVIGRERDNEAITEYLGRLFERAAYLGIKYLVFGSSQARRIVDDEPMSVPEARAQIVDFLKNLVVPFSEKYGIVIAIEPLRPQECNVINTVADGVEVASAVDSPYVRVLADVAHMYTQGESLESLASLGEWLVHAHTSNPAPDPALGKKRIYPNAADEFDQRSFIEPLKRAGVEQSSIEADVIDFKTDAKNAYEVLKELR
;
A
#
# COMPACT_ATOMS: atom_id res chain seq x y z
N MET A 1 -10.64 -14.28 4.67
CA MET A 1 -9.77 -13.09 4.45
C MET A 1 -10.19 -11.96 5.40
N LYS A 2 -9.25 -11.18 5.92
CA LYS A 2 -9.51 -9.97 6.71
C LYS A 2 -9.63 -8.76 5.80
N PHE A 3 -10.55 -7.85 6.10
CA PHE A 3 -10.72 -6.62 5.34
C PHE A 3 -10.44 -5.39 6.20
N GLY A 4 -9.60 -4.51 5.66
CA GLY A 4 -9.28 -3.22 6.22
C GLY A 4 -9.75 -2.07 5.34
N VAL A 5 -9.54 -0.84 5.81
CA VAL A 5 -9.83 0.38 5.06
C VAL A 5 -8.77 1.43 5.32
N CYS A 6 -8.36 2.14 4.28
CA CYS A 6 -7.44 3.27 4.39
C CYS A 6 -8.15 4.47 5.03
N VAL A 7 -7.57 4.98 6.11
CA VAL A 7 -8.16 6.08 6.90
C VAL A 7 -7.21 7.28 7.07
N GLY A 8 -6.03 7.24 6.44
CA GLY A 8 -4.96 8.18 6.74
C GLY A 8 -4.56 8.07 8.22
N THR A 9 -4.59 9.18 8.94
CA THR A 9 -4.41 9.18 10.41
C THR A 9 -5.65 9.75 11.13
N ASN A 10 -6.81 9.67 10.51
CA ASN A 10 -8.04 10.23 11.05
C ASN A 10 -8.63 9.29 12.12
N VAL A 11 -8.52 9.71 13.39
CA VAL A 11 -8.97 8.95 14.56
C VAL A 11 -10.49 8.68 14.54
N GLU A 12 -11.31 9.62 14.05
CA GLU A 12 -12.76 9.43 13.93
C GLU A 12 -13.11 8.39 12.86
N ASN A 13 -12.41 8.39 11.73
CA ASN A 13 -12.57 7.36 10.71
C ASN A 13 -12.15 5.98 11.23
N MET A 14 -11.08 5.91 12.05
CA MET A 14 -10.68 4.66 12.72
C MET A 14 -11.80 4.13 13.65
N ARG A 15 -12.38 5.01 14.48
CA ARG A 15 -13.50 4.65 15.37
C ARG A 15 -14.72 4.17 14.57
N TYR A 16 -15.00 4.85 13.47
CA TYR A 16 -16.12 4.48 12.61
C TYR A 16 -15.89 3.13 11.92
N ALA A 17 -14.71 2.90 11.35
CA ALA A 17 -14.35 1.60 10.76
C ALA A 17 -14.47 0.46 11.80
N LYS A 18 -14.01 0.69 13.04
CA LYS A 18 -14.17 -0.25 14.16
C LYS A 18 -15.64 -0.54 14.45
N SER A 19 -16.50 0.47 14.45
CA SER A 19 -17.94 0.31 14.73
C SER A 19 -18.68 -0.45 13.63
N LEU A 20 -18.20 -0.43 12.40
CA LEU A 20 -18.73 -1.21 11.27
C LEU A 20 -18.30 -2.69 11.33
N GLY A 21 -17.20 -3.03 12.02
CA GLY A 21 -16.67 -4.38 12.11
C GLY A 21 -15.55 -4.71 11.11
N TYR A 22 -14.87 -3.71 10.57
CA TYR A 22 -13.61 -3.93 9.85
C TYR A 22 -12.59 -4.62 10.76
N ASP A 23 -11.76 -5.49 10.18
CA ASP A 23 -10.78 -6.26 10.95
C ASP A 23 -9.58 -5.40 11.38
N TYR A 24 -9.23 -4.39 10.57
CA TYR A 24 -8.12 -3.46 10.80
C TYR A 24 -8.28 -2.18 9.99
N VAL A 25 -7.40 -1.23 10.21
CA VAL A 25 -7.25 -0.05 9.36
C VAL A 25 -5.84 0.03 8.79
N GLU A 26 -5.74 0.68 7.64
CA GLU A 26 -4.48 1.09 7.03
C GLU A 26 -4.31 2.61 7.16
N VAL A 27 -3.10 3.05 7.52
CA VAL A 27 -2.81 4.44 7.83
C VAL A 27 -1.77 5.00 6.85
N HIS A 28 -1.35 6.27 7.04
CA HIS A 28 -0.44 6.95 6.12
C HIS A 28 0.95 7.08 6.73
N CYS A 29 1.99 6.46 6.13
CA CYS A 29 3.36 6.42 6.63
C CYS A 29 3.94 7.80 6.93
N GLN A 30 3.85 8.73 5.96
CA GLN A 30 4.45 10.05 6.11
C GLN A 30 3.75 10.85 7.21
N GLU A 31 2.45 10.64 7.42
CA GLU A 31 1.74 11.29 8.51
C GLU A 31 2.16 10.72 9.88
N ILE A 32 2.21 9.40 10.04
CA ILE A 32 2.66 8.82 11.31
C ILE A 32 4.11 9.19 11.64
N ALA A 33 4.98 9.32 10.63
CA ALA A 33 6.37 9.76 10.85
C ALA A 33 6.51 11.20 11.33
N ASN A 34 5.55 12.08 10.97
CA ASN A 34 5.68 13.53 11.18
C ASN A 34 4.68 14.15 12.16
N LYS A 35 3.55 13.46 12.47
CA LYS A 35 2.56 13.96 13.43
C LYS A 35 3.11 13.99 14.87
N PRO A 36 2.58 14.87 15.76
CA PRO A 36 2.92 14.86 17.18
C PRO A 36 2.67 13.48 17.83
N ILE A 37 3.43 13.15 18.86
CA ILE A 37 3.34 11.84 19.52
C ILE A 37 1.96 11.62 20.14
N GLU A 38 1.32 12.68 20.64
CA GLU A 38 -0.02 12.66 21.22
C GLU A 38 -1.06 12.17 20.20
N HIS A 39 -0.85 12.49 18.91
CA HIS A 39 -1.73 12.00 17.83
C HIS A 39 -1.54 10.49 17.61
N ILE A 40 -0.30 10.01 17.65
CA ILE A 40 0.03 8.58 17.53
C ILE A 40 -0.57 7.78 18.71
N GLU A 41 -0.49 8.34 19.91
CA GLU A 41 -1.13 7.76 21.11
C GLU A 41 -2.65 7.74 21.00
N ALA A 42 -3.25 8.81 20.46
CA ALA A 42 -4.70 8.86 20.22
C ALA A 42 -5.15 7.80 19.20
N MET A 43 -4.38 7.56 18.14
CA MET A 43 -4.63 6.47 17.19
C MET A 43 -4.59 5.11 17.88
N LYS A 44 -3.55 4.84 18.66
CA LYS A 44 -3.41 3.58 19.41
C LYS A 44 -4.53 3.37 20.43
N ALA A 45 -4.96 4.45 21.10
CA ALA A 45 -6.03 4.41 22.10
C ALA A 45 -7.40 4.03 21.53
N VAL A 46 -7.61 4.11 20.20
CA VAL A 46 -8.85 3.59 19.56
C VAL A 46 -8.99 2.08 19.79
N GLY A 47 -7.86 1.36 19.96
CA GLY A 47 -7.87 -0.09 20.12
C GLY A 47 -8.41 -0.82 18.88
N MET A 48 -8.24 -0.23 17.71
CA MET A 48 -8.44 -0.84 16.38
C MET A 48 -7.09 -1.36 15.91
N PRO A 49 -6.97 -2.60 15.41
CA PRO A 49 -5.73 -3.05 14.79
C PRO A 49 -5.32 -2.13 13.65
N ILE A 50 -4.05 -1.76 13.59
CA ILE A 50 -3.45 -1.01 12.48
C ILE A 50 -2.46 -1.96 11.84
N LEU A 51 -2.82 -2.56 10.71
CA LEU A 51 -2.03 -3.65 10.13
C LEU A 51 -1.01 -3.16 9.11
N ALA A 52 -1.38 -2.16 8.32
CA ALA A 52 -0.57 -1.64 7.24
C ALA A 52 -0.52 -0.10 7.24
N ALA A 53 0.47 0.45 6.53
CA ALA A 53 0.53 1.88 6.25
C ALA A 53 1.03 2.11 4.83
N ASN A 54 0.28 2.89 4.05
CA ASN A 54 0.61 3.26 2.67
C ASN A 54 1.44 4.54 2.58
N CYS A 55 1.77 4.97 1.35
CA CYS A 55 2.53 6.19 1.08
C CYS A 55 3.88 6.24 1.83
N PHE A 56 4.67 5.18 1.68
CA PHE A 56 5.89 4.89 2.46
C PHE A 56 6.81 6.09 2.64
N ILE A 57 7.19 6.78 1.55
CA ILE A 57 8.16 7.88 1.58
C ILE A 57 7.84 8.93 0.52
N GLY A 58 8.01 10.22 0.87
CA GLY A 58 7.83 11.34 -0.07
C GLY A 58 9.13 11.88 -0.66
N MET A 59 10.29 11.54 -0.06
CA MET A 59 11.60 11.95 -0.54
C MET A 59 12.04 11.11 -1.74
N ARG A 60 12.85 11.70 -2.63
CA ARG A 60 13.45 10.99 -3.76
C ARG A 60 14.35 9.87 -3.28
N VAL A 61 14.16 8.66 -3.81
CA VAL A 61 14.98 7.47 -3.53
C VAL A 61 15.88 7.08 -4.71
N ILE A 62 15.68 7.74 -5.85
CA ILE A 62 16.51 7.63 -7.05
C ILE A 62 16.97 9.01 -7.50
N GLY A 63 18.04 9.06 -8.25
CA GLY A 63 18.57 10.29 -8.85
C GLY A 63 19.41 11.13 -7.88
N ARG A 64 19.81 12.30 -8.37
CA ARG A 64 20.75 13.20 -7.67
C ARG A 64 20.20 13.88 -6.42
N GLU A 65 18.87 13.96 -6.31
CA GLU A 65 18.21 14.56 -5.14
C GLU A 65 18.02 13.55 -3.98
N ARG A 66 18.51 12.33 -4.12
CA ARG A 66 18.47 11.34 -3.06
C ARG A 66 19.39 11.75 -1.91
N ASP A 67 18.83 12.03 -0.77
CA ASP A 67 19.52 12.37 0.49
C ASP A 67 19.42 11.20 1.48
N ASN A 68 20.50 10.41 1.55
CA ASN A 68 20.52 9.21 2.39
C ASN A 68 20.48 9.54 3.89
N GLU A 69 20.98 10.69 4.34
CA GLU A 69 20.95 11.09 5.75
C GLU A 69 19.53 11.46 6.17
N ALA A 70 18.86 12.34 5.41
CA ALA A 70 17.48 12.71 5.66
C ALA A 70 16.52 11.51 5.56
N ILE A 71 16.77 10.61 4.60
CA ILE A 71 16.01 9.35 4.45
C ILE A 71 16.19 8.47 5.70
N THR A 72 17.41 8.30 6.18
CA THR A 72 17.71 7.44 7.35
C THR A 72 17.03 7.97 8.62
N GLU A 73 17.06 9.29 8.85
CA GLU A 73 16.34 9.90 9.97
C GLU A 73 14.83 9.68 9.89
N TYR A 74 14.26 9.87 8.69
CA TYR A 74 12.84 9.62 8.44
C TYR A 74 12.47 8.17 8.73
N LEU A 75 13.24 7.21 8.19
CA LEU A 75 13.02 5.78 8.40
C LEU A 75 13.09 5.43 9.89
N GLY A 76 14.04 5.98 10.64
CA GLY A 76 14.14 5.78 12.08
C GLY A 76 12.84 6.14 12.80
N ARG A 77 12.31 7.34 12.54
CA ARG A 77 11.03 7.79 13.12
C ARG A 77 9.84 6.95 12.66
N LEU A 78 9.77 6.64 11.36
CA LEU A 78 8.67 5.86 10.79
C LEU A 78 8.61 4.47 11.42
N PHE A 79 9.70 3.73 11.40
CA PHE A 79 9.73 2.34 11.87
C PHE A 79 9.48 2.22 13.38
N GLU A 80 10.01 3.15 14.19
CA GLU A 80 9.74 3.19 15.63
C GLU A 80 8.24 3.36 15.90
N ARG A 81 7.59 4.31 15.23
CA ARG A 81 6.15 4.57 15.39
C ARG A 81 5.28 3.48 14.79
N ALA A 82 5.68 2.91 13.65
CA ALA A 82 5.00 1.78 13.05
C ALA A 82 5.03 0.55 13.98
N ALA A 83 6.18 0.26 14.58
CA ALA A 83 6.30 -0.81 15.57
C ALA A 83 5.45 -0.53 16.83
N TYR A 84 5.47 0.71 17.34
CA TYR A 84 4.61 1.11 18.47
C TYR A 84 3.13 0.91 18.17
N LEU A 85 2.67 1.23 16.95
CA LEU A 85 1.28 1.02 16.51
C LEU A 85 0.95 -0.44 16.21
N GLY A 86 1.94 -1.31 16.03
CA GLY A 86 1.77 -2.72 15.71
C GLY A 86 1.64 -3.02 14.22
N ILE A 87 2.04 -2.09 13.36
CA ILE A 87 2.02 -2.22 11.91
C ILE A 87 2.95 -3.34 11.45
N LYS A 88 2.50 -4.13 10.47
CA LYS A 88 3.25 -5.26 9.88
C LYS A 88 3.75 -4.97 8.47
N TYR A 89 3.05 -4.13 7.73
CA TYR A 89 3.35 -3.84 6.33
C TYR A 89 3.46 -2.34 6.10
N LEU A 90 4.54 -1.90 5.43
CA LEU A 90 4.68 -0.55 4.91
C LEU A 90 4.62 -0.62 3.38
N VAL A 91 3.65 0.07 2.79
CA VAL A 91 3.38 -0.03 1.36
C VAL A 91 4.18 1.01 0.59
N PHE A 92 5.07 0.51 -0.27
CA PHE A 92 5.93 1.32 -1.13
C PHE A 92 5.35 1.52 -2.52
N GLY A 93 4.27 2.28 -2.62
CA GLY A 93 3.74 2.87 -3.85
C GLY A 93 4.52 4.13 -4.23
N SER A 94 4.48 5.16 -3.41
CA SER A 94 5.37 6.36 -3.38
C SER A 94 5.83 6.88 -4.76
N SER A 95 4.86 7.23 -5.62
CA SER A 95 5.10 7.48 -7.05
C SER A 95 6.21 8.51 -7.30
N GLN A 96 6.16 9.66 -6.63
CA GLN A 96 7.12 10.75 -6.80
C GLN A 96 8.53 10.41 -6.30
N ALA A 97 8.64 9.53 -5.32
CA ALA A 97 9.92 9.12 -4.75
C ALA A 97 10.77 8.30 -5.73
N ARG A 98 10.13 7.51 -6.59
CA ARG A 98 10.80 6.55 -7.48
C ARG A 98 10.55 6.77 -8.97
N ARG A 99 9.91 7.88 -9.36
CA ARG A 99 9.63 8.21 -10.76
C ARG A 99 10.87 8.79 -11.45
N ILE A 100 11.17 8.33 -12.67
CA ILE A 100 12.11 9.00 -13.57
C ILE A 100 11.46 10.31 -14.04
N VAL A 101 12.18 11.42 -13.94
CA VAL A 101 11.72 12.77 -14.29
C VAL A 101 12.45 13.28 -15.53
N ASP A 102 11.83 14.19 -16.28
CA ASP A 102 12.32 14.63 -17.59
C ASP A 102 13.65 15.40 -17.49
N ASP A 103 13.88 16.11 -16.39
CA ASP A 103 15.11 16.89 -16.16
C ASP A 103 16.27 16.05 -15.63
N GLU A 104 16.01 14.77 -15.32
CA GLU A 104 17.00 13.78 -14.91
C GLU A 104 16.70 12.43 -15.57
N PRO A 105 16.86 12.32 -16.91
CA PRO A 105 16.56 11.08 -17.60
C PRO A 105 17.56 9.99 -17.24
N MET A 106 17.02 8.80 -16.95
CA MET A 106 17.77 7.57 -16.73
C MET A 106 16.99 6.39 -17.32
N SER A 107 17.68 5.27 -17.55
CA SER A 107 16.99 4.05 -17.99
C SER A 107 16.19 3.41 -16.83
N VAL A 108 15.13 2.66 -17.16
CA VAL A 108 14.37 1.91 -16.16
C VAL A 108 15.25 0.92 -15.39
N PRO A 109 16.17 0.17 -16.01
CA PRO A 109 17.11 -0.68 -15.28
C PRO A 109 17.99 0.09 -14.27
N GLU A 110 18.49 1.28 -14.61
CA GLU A 110 19.25 2.13 -13.68
C GLU A 110 18.39 2.59 -12.51
N ALA A 111 17.16 3.04 -12.76
CA ALA A 111 16.23 3.43 -11.72
C ALA A 111 15.90 2.25 -10.78
N ARG A 112 15.64 1.07 -11.34
CA ARG A 112 15.41 -0.15 -10.55
C ARG A 112 16.62 -0.54 -9.70
N ALA A 113 17.84 -0.44 -10.25
CA ALA A 113 19.06 -0.69 -9.48
C ALA A 113 19.21 0.26 -8.29
N GLN A 114 18.87 1.54 -8.46
CA GLN A 114 18.88 2.52 -7.34
C GLN A 114 17.78 2.24 -6.31
N ILE A 115 16.60 1.77 -6.73
CA ILE A 115 15.54 1.34 -5.81
C ILE A 115 15.98 0.10 -5.03
N VAL A 116 16.61 -0.87 -5.67
CA VAL A 116 17.18 -2.05 -4.99
C VAL A 116 18.23 -1.64 -3.96
N ASP A 117 19.15 -0.74 -4.33
CA ASP A 117 20.15 -0.20 -3.40
C ASP A 117 19.49 0.51 -2.19
N PHE A 118 18.49 1.36 -2.43
CA PHE A 118 17.72 2.03 -1.38
C PHE A 118 17.08 1.01 -0.44
N LEU A 119 16.34 0.04 -0.98
CA LEU A 119 15.67 -0.97 -0.17
C LEU A 119 16.67 -1.81 0.62
N LYS A 120 17.71 -2.32 -0.03
CA LYS A 120 18.70 -3.23 0.57
C LYS A 120 19.54 -2.54 1.65
N ASN A 121 20.05 -1.35 1.36
CA ASN A 121 21.07 -0.72 2.20
C ASN A 121 20.49 0.26 3.23
N LEU A 122 19.33 0.87 2.97
CA LEU A 122 18.73 1.83 3.92
C LEU A 122 17.50 1.25 4.62
N VAL A 123 16.63 0.49 3.94
CA VAL A 123 15.33 0.08 4.49
C VAL A 123 15.40 -1.27 5.21
N VAL A 124 16.03 -2.28 4.60
CA VAL A 124 16.10 -3.64 5.17
C VAL A 124 16.65 -3.68 6.59
N PRO A 125 17.68 -2.91 6.97
CA PRO A 125 18.16 -2.90 8.36
C PRO A 125 17.09 -2.49 9.38
N PHE A 126 16.20 -1.55 9.04
CA PHE A 126 15.05 -1.20 9.89
C PHE A 126 13.98 -2.29 9.87
N SER A 127 13.69 -2.85 8.70
CA SER A 127 12.72 -3.94 8.55
C SER A 127 13.09 -5.15 9.41
N GLU A 128 14.34 -5.56 9.41
CA GLU A 128 14.87 -6.63 10.26
C GLU A 128 14.77 -6.30 11.75
N LYS A 129 15.20 -5.09 12.13
CA LYS A 129 15.16 -4.63 13.52
C LYS A 129 13.75 -4.65 14.12
N TYR A 130 12.75 -4.27 13.34
CA TYR A 130 11.38 -4.09 13.83
C TYR A 130 10.42 -5.21 13.41
N GLY A 131 10.85 -6.13 12.55
CA GLY A 131 10.01 -7.22 12.02
C GLY A 131 8.88 -6.71 11.13
N ILE A 132 9.13 -5.65 10.34
CA ILE A 132 8.14 -5.01 9.46
C ILE A 132 8.50 -5.23 8.01
N VAL A 133 7.55 -5.69 7.21
CA VAL A 133 7.75 -6.01 5.79
C VAL A 133 7.42 -4.79 4.92
N ILE A 134 8.24 -4.53 3.92
CA ILE A 134 7.94 -3.58 2.85
C ILE A 134 7.19 -4.31 1.75
N ALA A 135 6.00 -3.82 1.42
CA ALA A 135 5.20 -4.30 0.31
C ALA A 135 5.33 -3.33 -0.88
N ILE A 136 6.12 -3.70 -1.90
CA ILE A 136 6.24 -2.90 -3.13
C ILE A 136 4.90 -2.93 -3.85
N GLU A 137 4.35 -1.76 -4.11
CA GLU A 137 3.13 -1.60 -4.89
C GLU A 137 3.47 -1.13 -6.30
N PRO A 138 3.24 -1.94 -7.32
CA PRO A 138 3.32 -1.52 -8.71
C PRO A 138 2.22 -0.51 -9.04
N LEU A 139 2.57 0.57 -9.71
CA LEU A 139 1.65 1.66 -10.04
C LEU A 139 1.45 1.76 -11.54
N ARG A 140 0.25 2.15 -11.98
CA ARG A 140 -0.01 2.44 -13.39
C ARG A 140 0.98 3.49 -13.94
N PRO A 141 1.30 3.46 -15.24
CA PRO A 141 2.34 4.33 -15.86
C PRO A 141 2.10 5.83 -15.67
N GLN A 142 0.84 6.26 -15.52
CA GLN A 142 0.48 7.67 -15.29
C GLN A 142 1.00 8.18 -13.92
N GLU A 143 1.19 7.29 -12.96
CA GLU A 143 1.65 7.63 -11.61
C GLU A 143 3.15 7.37 -11.44
N CYS A 144 3.66 6.26 -11.97
CA CYS A 144 5.09 5.93 -11.92
C CYS A 144 5.50 5.18 -13.19
N ASN A 145 6.74 5.42 -13.66
CA ASN A 145 7.26 4.86 -14.91
C ASN A 145 8.40 3.85 -14.70
N VAL A 146 8.47 3.21 -13.53
CA VAL A 146 9.59 2.31 -13.17
C VAL A 146 9.14 0.90 -12.80
N ILE A 147 8.13 0.77 -11.94
CA ILE A 147 7.57 -0.50 -11.47
C ILE A 147 6.08 -0.44 -11.74
N ASN A 148 5.61 -1.13 -12.78
CA ASN A 148 4.26 -0.98 -13.27
C ASN A 148 3.41 -2.25 -13.15
N THR A 149 4.00 -3.42 -13.21
CA THR A 149 3.28 -4.70 -13.07
C THR A 149 3.66 -5.41 -11.78
N VAL A 150 2.80 -6.33 -11.34
CA VAL A 150 3.12 -7.17 -10.18
C VAL A 150 4.40 -7.98 -10.42
N ALA A 151 4.64 -8.42 -11.65
CA ALA A 151 5.87 -9.09 -12.05
C ALA A 151 7.10 -8.18 -11.90
N ASP A 152 7.03 -6.90 -12.29
CA ASP A 152 8.12 -5.93 -12.05
C ASP A 152 8.41 -5.78 -10.54
N GLY A 153 7.36 -5.76 -9.71
CA GLY A 153 7.50 -5.70 -8.25
C GLY A 153 8.24 -6.92 -7.69
N VAL A 154 7.89 -8.12 -8.17
CA VAL A 154 8.56 -9.38 -7.79
C VAL A 154 10.02 -9.37 -8.25
N GLU A 155 10.32 -8.88 -9.45
CA GLU A 155 11.69 -8.77 -9.96
C GLU A 155 12.55 -7.88 -9.04
N VAL A 156 12.04 -6.71 -8.68
CA VAL A 156 12.75 -5.78 -7.77
C VAL A 156 12.89 -6.39 -6.37
N ALA A 157 11.84 -6.98 -5.80
CA ALA A 157 11.88 -7.61 -4.49
C ALA A 157 12.87 -8.77 -4.45
N SER A 158 12.92 -9.59 -5.50
CA SER A 158 13.88 -10.68 -5.65
C SER A 158 15.34 -10.18 -5.71
N ALA A 159 15.58 -9.06 -6.42
CA ALA A 159 16.91 -8.46 -6.50
C ALA A 159 17.40 -7.86 -5.17
N VAL A 160 16.50 -7.45 -4.28
CA VAL A 160 16.86 -7.03 -2.90
C VAL A 160 17.35 -8.22 -2.07
N ASP A 161 16.82 -9.41 -2.34
CA ASP A 161 17.20 -10.68 -1.67
C ASP A 161 17.02 -10.61 -0.14
N SER A 162 15.82 -10.19 0.31
CA SER A 162 15.47 -10.10 1.73
C SER A 162 14.05 -10.63 1.98
N PRO A 163 13.81 -11.38 3.06
CA PRO A 163 12.45 -11.81 3.43
C PRO A 163 11.55 -10.64 3.85
N TYR A 164 12.11 -9.47 4.09
CA TYR A 164 11.38 -8.26 4.49
C TYR A 164 10.96 -7.38 3.32
N VAL A 165 11.21 -7.79 2.07
CA VAL A 165 10.72 -7.08 0.89
C VAL A 165 9.87 -8.02 0.06
N ARG A 166 8.61 -7.65 -0.12
CA ARG A 166 7.56 -8.41 -0.80
C ARG A 166 6.74 -7.46 -1.68
N VAL A 167 5.67 -7.95 -2.24
CA VAL A 167 4.83 -7.21 -3.21
C VAL A 167 3.41 -7.08 -2.69
N LEU A 168 2.77 -6.00 -3.06
CA LEU A 168 1.34 -5.75 -2.93
C LEU A 168 0.70 -5.75 -4.33
N ALA A 169 -0.52 -6.26 -4.44
CA ALA A 169 -1.35 -6.12 -5.63
C ALA A 169 -2.47 -5.09 -5.37
N ASP A 170 -2.58 -4.07 -6.22
CA ASP A 170 -3.69 -3.12 -6.22
C ASP A 170 -4.57 -3.38 -7.45
N VAL A 171 -5.84 -3.65 -7.22
CA VAL A 171 -6.78 -4.00 -8.30
C VAL A 171 -6.95 -2.88 -9.33
N ALA A 172 -6.91 -1.61 -8.92
CA ALA A 172 -7.10 -0.49 -9.85
C ALA A 172 -5.87 -0.28 -10.75
N HIS A 173 -4.67 -0.50 -10.21
CA HIS A 173 -3.44 -0.44 -11.01
C HIS A 173 -3.38 -1.61 -11.99
N MET A 174 -3.68 -2.83 -11.56
CA MET A 174 -3.72 -4.02 -12.42
C MET A 174 -4.78 -3.89 -13.52
N TYR A 175 -6.00 -3.46 -13.16
CA TYR A 175 -7.11 -3.28 -14.10
C TYR A 175 -6.76 -2.28 -15.21
N THR A 176 -6.18 -1.14 -14.82
CA THR A 176 -5.79 -0.09 -15.79
C THR A 176 -4.75 -0.58 -16.80
N GLN A 177 -3.92 -1.54 -16.42
CA GLN A 177 -2.88 -2.12 -17.25
C GLN A 177 -3.30 -3.40 -17.98
N GLY A 178 -4.50 -3.91 -17.70
CA GLY A 178 -4.98 -5.17 -18.26
C GLY A 178 -4.22 -6.38 -17.75
N GLU A 179 -3.65 -6.31 -16.54
CA GLU A 179 -3.03 -7.48 -15.91
C GLU A 179 -4.09 -8.53 -15.55
N SER A 180 -3.73 -9.79 -15.73
CA SER A 180 -4.60 -10.90 -15.34
C SER A 180 -4.67 -11.02 -13.82
N LEU A 181 -5.85 -10.82 -13.23
CA LEU A 181 -6.05 -11.01 -11.79
C LEU A 181 -5.78 -12.47 -11.37
N GLU A 182 -6.03 -13.42 -12.25
CA GLU A 182 -5.77 -14.84 -12.02
C GLU A 182 -4.28 -15.16 -11.82
N SER A 183 -3.37 -14.35 -12.40
CA SER A 183 -1.93 -14.54 -12.22
C SER A 183 -1.46 -14.43 -10.76
N LEU A 184 -2.22 -13.73 -9.92
CA LEU A 184 -1.93 -13.57 -8.49
C LEU A 184 -1.86 -14.90 -7.75
N ALA A 185 -2.70 -15.87 -8.15
CA ALA A 185 -2.78 -17.18 -7.49
C ALA A 185 -1.46 -17.97 -7.46
N SER A 186 -0.53 -17.66 -8.37
CA SER A 186 0.78 -18.33 -8.47
C SER A 186 1.90 -17.66 -7.72
N LEU A 187 1.67 -16.48 -7.10
CA LEU A 187 2.74 -15.68 -6.50
C LEU A 187 3.20 -16.18 -5.12
N GLY A 188 2.33 -16.92 -4.41
CA GLY A 188 2.70 -17.49 -3.10
C GLY A 188 3.25 -16.43 -2.13
N GLU A 189 4.38 -16.72 -1.51
CA GLU A 189 5.02 -15.87 -0.50
C GLU A 189 5.47 -14.48 -0.98
N TRP A 190 5.52 -14.25 -2.30
CA TRP A 190 5.84 -12.93 -2.82
C TRP A 190 4.75 -11.91 -2.55
N LEU A 191 3.48 -12.33 -2.49
CA LEU A 191 2.34 -11.46 -2.32
C LEU A 191 1.86 -11.45 -0.87
N VAL A 192 1.99 -10.32 -0.19
CA VAL A 192 1.73 -10.23 1.26
C VAL A 192 0.57 -9.34 1.64
N HIS A 193 0.12 -8.49 0.72
CA HIS A 193 -0.96 -7.54 0.96
C HIS A 193 -1.67 -7.19 -0.35
N ALA A 194 -2.86 -6.60 -0.26
CA ALA A 194 -3.61 -6.16 -1.43
C ALA A 194 -4.42 -4.90 -1.15
N HIS A 195 -4.59 -4.08 -2.19
CA HIS A 195 -5.52 -2.96 -2.18
C HIS A 195 -6.74 -3.29 -3.05
N THR A 196 -7.90 -3.18 -2.44
CA THR A 196 -9.21 -3.46 -3.05
C THR A 196 -9.95 -2.15 -3.29
N SER A 197 -10.57 -2.04 -4.46
CA SER A 197 -11.46 -0.93 -4.83
C SER A 197 -12.42 -1.39 -5.92
N ASN A 198 -13.38 -0.55 -6.32
CA ASN A 198 -13.95 -0.66 -7.65
C ASN A 198 -12.96 0.02 -8.62
N PRO A 199 -12.31 -0.75 -9.51
CA PRO A 199 -11.24 -0.24 -10.36
C PRO A 199 -11.75 0.55 -11.57
N ALA A 200 -13.04 0.47 -11.86
CA ALA A 200 -13.63 1.19 -12.97
C ALA A 200 -13.61 2.70 -12.69
N PRO A 201 -13.02 3.52 -13.58
CA PRO A 201 -13.06 4.96 -13.42
C PRO A 201 -14.50 5.46 -13.54
N ASP A 202 -14.89 6.40 -12.69
CA ASP A 202 -16.11 7.16 -12.86
C ASP A 202 -15.77 8.55 -13.43
N PRO A 203 -15.92 8.76 -14.76
CA PRO A 203 -15.59 10.03 -15.39
C PRO A 203 -16.49 11.18 -14.90
N ALA A 204 -17.74 10.88 -14.49
CA ALA A 204 -18.68 11.88 -14.01
C ALA A 204 -18.24 12.47 -12.66
N LEU A 205 -17.58 11.67 -11.83
CA LEU A 205 -17.05 12.08 -10.53
C LEU A 205 -15.58 12.51 -10.60
N GLY A 206 -14.93 12.36 -11.76
CA GLY A 206 -13.48 12.59 -11.90
C GLY A 206 -12.63 11.64 -11.04
N LYS A 207 -13.21 10.53 -10.59
CA LYS A 207 -12.56 9.55 -9.70
C LYS A 207 -11.85 8.48 -10.53
N LYS A 208 -10.69 8.06 -10.05
CA LYS A 208 -9.87 7.03 -10.69
C LYS A 208 -10.26 5.64 -10.24
N ARG A 209 -10.71 5.52 -9.02
CA ARG A 209 -11.20 4.32 -8.34
C ARG A 209 -12.14 4.76 -7.22
N ILE A 210 -13.16 3.98 -6.92
CA ILE A 210 -14.11 4.27 -5.85
C ILE A 210 -14.22 3.09 -4.89
N TYR A 211 -14.85 3.31 -3.76
CA TYR A 211 -15.14 2.24 -2.80
C TYR A 211 -16.07 1.20 -3.43
N PRO A 212 -15.87 -0.10 -3.18
CA PRO A 212 -16.81 -1.15 -3.61
C PRO A 212 -18.22 -0.87 -3.11
N ASN A 213 -19.23 -1.10 -3.95
CA ASN A 213 -20.63 -1.02 -3.55
C ASN A 213 -21.47 -2.08 -4.31
N ALA A 214 -22.68 -2.36 -3.83
CA ALA A 214 -23.53 -3.41 -4.38
C ALA A 214 -24.03 -3.17 -5.81
N ALA A 215 -23.92 -1.93 -6.31
CA ALA A 215 -24.31 -1.56 -7.67
C ALA A 215 -23.15 -1.66 -8.67
N ASP A 216 -21.93 -2.04 -8.23
CA ASP A 216 -20.77 -2.13 -9.10
C ASP A 216 -20.92 -3.27 -10.10
N GLU A 217 -20.45 -3.03 -11.33
CA GLU A 217 -20.33 -4.08 -12.35
C GLU A 217 -19.09 -4.96 -12.12
N PHE A 218 -18.09 -4.47 -11.39
CA PHE A 218 -16.87 -5.21 -11.08
C PHE A 218 -17.13 -6.27 -9.99
N ASP A 219 -17.01 -7.55 -10.36
CA ASP A 219 -17.10 -8.63 -9.38
C ASP A 219 -15.82 -8.71 -8.52
N GLN A 220 -15.92 -8.29 -7.28
CA GLN A 220 -14.83 -8.33 -6.31
C GLN A 220 -14.26 -9.76 -6.10
N ARG A 221 -15.05 -10.81 -6.34
CA ARG A 221 -14.57 -12.20 -6.26
C ARG A 221 -13.45 -12.47 -7.24
N SER A 222 -13.50 -11.87 -8.42
CA SER A 222 -12.47 -12.04 -9.45
C SER A 222 -11.06 -11.62 -8.98
N PHE A 223 -10.98 -10.71 -8.00
CA PHE A 223 -9.72 -10.30 -7.36
C PHE A 223 -9.45 -11.07 -6.06
N ILE A 224 -10.45 -11.23 -5.22
CA ILE A 224 -10.30 -11.81 -3.88
C ILE A 224 -9.95 -13.31 -3.92
N GLU A 225 -10.54 -14.08 -4.81
CA GLU A 225 -10.29 -15.53 -4.86
C GLU A 225 -8.86 -15.89 -5.31
N PRO A 226 -8.24 -15.24 -6.33
CA PRO A 226 -6.82 -15.41 -6.60
C PRO A 226 -5.90 -15.03 -5.43
N LEU A 227 -6.22 -13.95 -4.69
CA LEU A 227 -5.47 -13.56 -3.50
C LEU A 227 -5.50 -14.65 -2.41
N LYS A 228 -6.67 -15.21 -2.13
CA LYS A 228 -6.81 -16.33 -1.17
C LYS A 228 -5.98 -17.54 -1.59
N ARG A 229 -5.98 -17.88 -2.88
CA ARG A 229 -5.17 -19.00 -3.41
C ARG A 229 -3.68 -18.73 -3.33
N ALA A 230 -3.25 -17.47 -3.43
CA ALA A 230 -1.87 -17.05 -3.18
C ALA A 230 -1.47 -17.12 -1.70
N GLY A 231 -2.43 -17.28 -0.78
CA GLY A 231 -2.17 -17.27 0.66
C GLY A 231 -2.25 -15.87 1.30
N VAL A 232 -2.76 -14.87 0.59
CA VAL A 232 -2.96 -13.52 1.15
C VAL A 232 -4.14 -13.53 2.12
N GLU A 233 -3.90 -13.12 3.35
CA GLU A 233 -4.90 -13.18 4.42
C GLU A 233 -5.70 -11.88 4.59
N GLN A 234 -5.23 -10.76 4.00
CA GLN A 234 -5.81 -9.44 4.21
C GLN A 234 -5.79 -8.57 2.95
N SER A 235 -6.77 -7.68 2.86
CA SER A 235 -6.82 -6.62 1.84
C SER A 235 -7.43 -5.35 2.42
N SER A 236 -6.87 -4.18 2.09
CA SER A 236 -7.40 -2.89 2.48
C SER A 236 -8.16 -2.23 1.34
N ILE A 237 -9.25 -1.55 1.65
CA ILE A 237 -9.87 -0.64 0.68
C ILE A 237 -8.99 0.59 0.56
N GLU A 238 -8.46 0.84 -0.66
CA GLU A 238 -7.79 2.07 -1.02
C GLU A 238 -8.47 2.68 -2.24
N ALA A 239 -9.18 3.80 -2.04
CA ALA A 239 -9.98 4.42 -3.08
C ALA A 239 -10.17 5.92 -2.82
N ASP A 240 -10.61 6.64 -3.84
CA ASP A 240 -11.04 8.03 -3.72
C ASP A 240 -12.30 8.14 -2.85
N VAL A 241 -12.24 8.96 -1.81
CA VAL A 241 -13.35 9.17 -0.88
C VAL A 241 -14.30 10.23 -1.42
N ILE A 242 -15.61 9.95 -1.40
CA ILE A 242 -16.68 10.93 -1.62
C ILE A 242 -17.26 11.36 -0.28
N ASP A 243 -17.78 10.39 0.48
CA ASP A 243 -18.18 10.53 1.89
C ASP A 243 -17.73 9.28 2.64
N PHE A 244 -16.73 9.40 3.49
CA PHE A 244 -16.10 8.25 4.12
C PHE A 244 -17.10 7.34 4.85
N LYS A 245 -18.08 7.92 5.53
CA LYS A 245 -19.01 7.11 6.32
C LYS A 245 -19.92 6.27 5.44
N THR A 246 -20.46 6.87 4.39
CA THR A 246 -21.29 6.17 3.40
C THR A 246 -20.45 5.15 2.63
N ASP A 247 -19.29 5.58 2.11
CA ASP A 247 -18.42 4.75 1.29
C ASP A 247 -17.92 3.52 2.06
N ALA A 248 -17.38 3.71 3.27
CA ALA A 248 -16.89 2.62 4.10
C ALA A 248 -18.01 1.65 4.53
N LYS A 249 -19.22 2.15 4.81
CA LYS A 249 -20.34 1.30 5.14
C LYS A 249 -20.76 0.42 3.96
N ASN A 250 -20.94 1.02 2.78
CA ASN A 250 -21.35 0.29 1.58
C ASN A 250 -20.32 -0.76 1.19
N ALA A 251 -19.04 -0.41 1.21
CA ALA A 251 -17.96 -1.33 0.90
C ALA A 251 -17.84 -2.48 1.92
N TYR A 252 -18.07 -2.21 3.19
CA TYR A 252 -18.10 -3.26 4.21
C TYR A 252 -19.19 -4.30 3.94
N GLU A 253 -20.41 -3.85 3.56
CA GLU A 253 -21.52 -4.74 3.22
C GLU A 253 -21.19 -5.67 2.05
N VAL A 254 -20.45 -5.19 1.05
CA VAL A 254 -19.99 -6.02 -0.08
C VAL A 254 -18.90 -6.99 0.36
N LEU A 255 -17.87 -6.52 1.05
CA LEU A 255 -16.68 -7.31 1.33
C LEU A 255 -16.88 -8.35 2.44
N LYS A 256 -17.78 -8.11 3.41
CA LYS A 256 -18.07 -9.10 4.46
C LYS A 256 -18.58 -10.43 3.93
N GLU A 257 -19.23 -10.43 2.76
CA GLU A 257 -19.71 -11.64 2.09
C GLU A 257 -18.59 -12.43 1.38
N LEU A 258 -17.38 -11.84 1.32
CA LEU A 258 -16.20 -12.43 0.68
C LEU A 258 -15.14 -12.93 1.69
N ARG A 259 -15.48 -12.95 2.97
CA ARG A 259 -14.59 -13.43 4.06
C ARG A 259 -14.18 -14.89 3.96
#